data_da78711c221907be4e874201b4f42f57
#
_entry.id   da78711c221907be4e874201b4f42f57
#
_cell.length_a   1.000
_cell.length_b   1.000
_cell.length_c   1.000
_cell.angle_alpha   90.00
_cell.angle_beta   90.00
_cell.angle_gamma   90.00
#
_symmetry.space_group_name_H-M   'P 1'
#
loop_
_entity.id
_entity.type
_entity.pdbx_description
1 polymer ?
#
loop_
_entity_poly.entity_id
_entity_poly.type
_entity_poly.pdbx_seq_one_letter_code
_entity_poly.pdbx_strand_id
1 'polypeptide(L)'
;MFEYFYNEILRRTIISFGTLFNNISIKHEDSSDNVVSVVKVPLAYGPTQKFLARMEQSPDLNKPFAITLPRMSFEFTGLTYDPARKVSTTQTFTVKDPNDGTETKKSYMPVPYNMQFELSVMTKLNDDALQIVEQILPYFQPAYNLSVELVEAIKEKRDIPVVLENITMQDDYEGDFTSRRVLLYTFRFTAKTYLFGPASTATKDIVRKATVSYLTGTDTSNTTREVSYAATPRAIKNYTGTAATTLTADITISVKTFEVADGSTLTKGTYIDIDGEEMFIKSITGNKITVNRGQDGSTATTHLGGADIHKIDAADDALIEVGDDFGFSGGF
;
A
#
# COMPACT_ATOMS: atom_id res chain seq x y z
N MET A 1 -8.70 26.39 1.76
CA MET A 1 -8.43 25.61 2.99
C MET A 1 -8.98 24.20 2.88
N PHE A 2 -10.14 23.97 2.27
CA PHE A 2 -10.62 22.64 1.91
C PHE A 2 -10.52 22.46 0.39
N GLU A 3 -9.54 21.69 -0.07
CA GLU A 3 -9.43 21.26 -1.45
C GLU A 3 -10.25 19.97 -1.64
N TYR A 4 -10.79 19.79 -2.84
CA TYR A 4 -11.51 18.56 -3.17
C TYR A 4 -10.55 17.38 -3.18
N PHE A 5 -10.83 16.37 -2.36
CA PHE A 5 -10.19 15.05 -2.44
C PHE A 5 -11.20 13.96 -2.07
N TYR A 6 -11.05 12.79 -2.62
CA TYR A 6 -11.91 11.65 -2.33
C TYR A 6 -11.14 10.34 -2.44
N ASN A 7 -10.80 9.76 -1.29
CA ASN A 7 -10.02 8.50 -1.21
C ASN A 7 -10.90 7.24 -1.21
N GLU A 8 -12.22 7.38 -1.30
CA GLU A 8 -13.22 6.29 -1.27
C GLU A 8 -13.15 5.36 -0.03
N ILE A 9 -12.49 5.75 1.04
CA ILE A 9 -12.22 4.91 2.22
C ILE A 9 -13.51 4.34 2.81
N LEU A 10 -14.49 5.20 3.06
CA LEU A 10 -15.78 4.78 3.63
C LEU A 10 -16.50 3.81 2.71
N ARG A 11 -16.56 4.11 1.41
CA ARG A 11 -17.19 3.27 0.42
C ARG A 11 -16.52 1.89 0.33
N ARG A 12 -15.18 1.86 0.26
CA ARG A 12 -14.40 0.61 0.21
C ARG A 12 -14.60 -0.23 1.46
N THR A 13 -14.63 0.39 2.64
CA THR A 13 -14.90 -0.29 3.92
C THR A 13 -16.31 -0.88 3.96
N ILE A 14 -17.34 -0.14 3.50
CA ILE A 14 -18.72 -0.64 3.44
C ILE A 14 -18.83 -1.85 2.50
N ILE A 15 -18.23 -1.77 1.31
CA ILE A 15 -18.23 -2.87 0.34
C ILE A 15 -17.51 -4.09 0.92
N SER A 16 -16.34 -3.90 1.52
CA SER A 16 -15.56 -4.98 2.14
C SER A 16 -16.30 -5.65 3.29
N PHE A 17 -17.02 -4.86 4.11
CA PHE A 17 -17.88 -5.41 5.16
C PHE A 17 -18.99 -6.29 4.58
N GLY A 18 -19.67 -5.83 3.53
CA GLY A 18 -20.73 -6.61 2.87
C GLY A 18 -20.21 -7.91 2.25
N THR A 19 -18.97 -7.94 1.74
CA THR A 19 -18.42 -9.17 1.14
C THR A 19 -18.20 -10.29 2.14
N LEU A 20 -18.03 -10.00 3.45
CA LEU A 20 -17.88 -11.02 4.49
C LEU A 20 -19.08 -11.99 4.56
N PHE A 21 -20.29 -11.47 4.35
CA PHE A 21 -21.52 -12.21 4.55
C PHE A 21 -22.16 -12.70 3.25
N ASN A 22 -21.49 -12.50 2.11
CA ASN A 22 -22.08 -12.75 0.79
C ASN A 22 -22.19 -14.25 0.42
N ASN A 23 -21.55 -15.14 1.17
CA ASN A 23 -21.49 -16.58 0.85
C ASN A 23 -22.24 -17.46 1.85
N ILE A 24 -23.07 -16.88 2.71
CA ILE A 24 -23.87 -17.62 3.67
C ILE A 24 -24.98 -18.39 2.94
N SER A 25 -25.12 -19.66 3.26
CA SER A 25 -26.17 -20.56 2.72
C SER A 25 -26.74 -21.45 3.80
N ILE A 26 -27.99 -21.79 3.66
CA ILE A 26 -28.69 -22.73 4.53
C ILE A 26 -28.93 -24.04 3.81
N LYS A 27 -29.02 -25.14 4.58
CA LYS A 27 -29.31 -26.49 4.08
C LYS A 27 -30.57 -26.98 4.74
N HIS A 28 -31.44 -27.54 3.94
CA HIS A 28 -32.59 -28.27 4.45
C HIS A 28 -32.34 -29.76 4.24
N GLU A 29 -32.55 -30.57 5.30
CA GLU A 29 -32.31 -31.99 5.31
C GLU A 29 -33.66 -32.72 5.50
N ASP A 30 -33.75 -33.92 4.94
CA ASP A 30 -34.88 -34.83 5.14
C ASP A 30 -34.71 -35.62 6.44
N SER A 31 -35.76 -36.29 6.90
CA SER A 31 -35.78 -37.17 8.09
C SER A 31 -34.69 -38.27 8.07
N SER A 32 -34.00 -38.46 6.98
CA SER A 32 -32.90 -39.43 6.78
C SER A 32 -31.51 -38.74 6.66
N ASP A 33 -31.35 -37.52 7.11
CA ASP A 33 -30.14 -36.68 7.04
C ASP A 33 -29.61 -36.44 5.60
N ASN A 34 -30.48 -36.60 4.59
CA ASN A 34 -30.09 -36.26 3.21
C ASN A 34 -30.40 -34.80 2.90
N VAL A 35 -29.40 -34.07 2.34
CA VAL A 35 -29.59 -32.68 1.92
C VAL A 35 -30.57 -32.62 0.75
N VAL A 36 -31.76 -32.04 0.98
CA VAL A 36 -32.80 -31.86 -0.02
C VAL A 36 -32.60 -30.57 -0.81
N SER A 37 -32.21 -29.51 -0.15
CA SER A 37 -31.97 -28.21 -0.82
C SER A 37 -30.87 -27.39 -0.13
N VAL A 38 -30.14 -26.64 -0.93
CA VAL A 38 -29.17 -25.65 -0.47
C VAL A 38 -29.61 -24.30 -1.01
N VAL A 39 -29.88 -23.35 -0.12
CA VAL A 39 -30.36 -22.02 -0.49
C VAL A 39 -29.31 -20.98 -0.08
N LYS A 40 -28.78 -20.23 -1.03
CA LYS A 40 -27.91 -19.09 -0.74
C LYS A 40 -28.76 -17.94 -0.19
N VAL A 41 -28.38 -17.39 0.96
CA VAL A 41 -29.09 -16.28 1.60
C VAL A 41 -28.72 -14.97 0.92
N PRO A 42 -29.66 -14.26 0.28
CA PRO A 42 -29.35 -13.00 -0.40
C PRO A 42 -29.06 -11.89 0.61
N LEU A 43 -27.99 -11.14 0.34
CA LEU A 43 -27.57 -9.99 1.12
C LEU A 43 -27.84 -8.70 0.33
N ALA A 44 -28.34 -7.66 1.00
CA ALA A 44 -28.57 -6.37 0.38
C ALA A 44 -28.13 -5.22 1.31
N TYR A 45 -27.63 -4.12 0.72
CA TYR A 45 -27.36 -2.90 1.47
C TYR A 45 -28.63 -2.06 1.64
N GLY A 46 -28.95 -1.70 2.86
CA GLY A 46 -30.03 -0.81 3.19
C GLY A 46 -30.66 -1.09 4.55
N PRO A 47 -31.42 -0.13 5.08
CA PRO A 47 -32.04 -0.23 6.38
C PRO A 47 -33.06 -1.38 6.43
N THR A 48 -33.08 -2.08 7.56
CA THR A 48 -33.99 -3.21 7.81
C THR A 48 -35.44 -2.84 7.60
N GLN A 49 -35.86 -1.65 8.01
CA GLN A 49 -37.22 -1.12 7.87
C GLN A 49 -37.71 -1.11 6.41
N LYS A 50 -36.80 -0.82 5.46
CA LYS A 50 -37.14 -0.84 4.03
C LYS A 50 -37.54 -2.23 3.55
N PHE A 51 -36.94 -3.26 4.10
CA PHE A 51 -37.25 -4.65 3.75
C PHE A 51 -38.53 -5.15 4.47
N LEU A 52 -38.72 -4.76 5.73
CA LEU A 52 -39.94 -5.04 6.50
C LEU A 52 -41.15 -4.37 5.84
N ALA A 53 -41.07 -3.11 5.50
CA ALA A 53 -42.17 -2.39 4.81
C ALA A 53 -42.54 -3.03 3.46
N ARG A 54 -41.58 -3.61 2.74
CA ARG A 54 -41.87 -4.34 1.49
C ARG A 54 -42.51 -5.70 1.71
N MET A 55 -42.33 -6.32 2.87
CA MET A 55 -43.01 -7.55 3.24
C MET A 55 -44.48 -7.30 3.64
N GLU A 56 -44.76 -6.12 4.24
CA GLU A 56 -46.11 -5.70 4.64
C GLU A 56 -46.96 -5.24 3.44
N GLN A 57 -46.32 -4.70 2.39
CA GLN A 57 -47.04 -4.33 1.18
C GLN A 57 -47.63 -5.55 0.52
N SER A 58 -48.95 -5.62 0.44
CA SER A 58 -49.68 -6.61 -0.31
C SER A 58 -49.15 -6.65 -1.76
N PRO A 59 -48.85 -7.84 -2.30
CA PRO A 59 -48.39 -7.92 -3.67
C PRO A 59 -49.46 -7.37 -4.59
N ASP A 60 -49.12 -6.34 -5.37
CA ASP A 60 -49.96 -5.86 -6.45
C ASP A 60 -50.22 -7.05 -7.39
N LEU A 61 -51.45 -7.36 -7.74
CA LEU A 61 -51.87 -8.51 -8.53
C LEU A 61 -51.10 -8.64 -9.87
N ASN A 62 -50.49 -7.54 -10.33
CA ASN A 62 -49.70 -7.52 -11.58
C ASN A 62 -48.17 -7.63 -11.36
N LYS A 63 -47.66 -7.63 -10.13
CA LYS A 63 -46.22 -7.78 -9.82
C LYS A 63 -46.01 -8.69 -8.60
N PRO A 64 -45.89 -10.01 -8.78
CA PRO A 64 -45.67 -10.95 -7.69
C PRO A 64 -44.22 -10.91 -7.19
N PHE A 65 -43.73 -9.79 -6.70
CA PHE A 65 -42.46 -9.70 -6.02
C PHE A 65 -42.65 -9.64 -4.50
N ALA A 66 -43.07 -10.77 -3.94
CA ALA A 66 -42.90 -11.01 -2.52
C ALA A 66 -41.40 -11.15 -2.23
N ILE A 67 -40.87 -10.41 -1.23
CA ILE A 67 -39.52 -10.67 -0.74
C ILE A 67 -39.47 -12.06 -0.16
N THR A 68 -38.63 -12.93 -0.72
CA THR A 68 -38.43 -14.28 -0.21
C THR A 68 -37.54 -14.25 1.04
N LEU A 69 -37.93 -14.95 2.08
CA LEU A 69 -37.11 -15.27 3.24
C LEU A 69 -36.47 -16.65 3.04
N PRO A 70 -35.29 -16.94 3.56
CA PRO A 70 -34.41 -16.09 4.38
C PRO A 70 -33.73 -14.98 3.61
N ARG A 71 -33.40 -13.87 4.29
CA ARG A 71 -32.72 -12.73 3.71
C ARG A 71 -31.86 -12.00 4.74
N MET A 72 -30.78 -11.39 4.28
CA MET A 72 -29.94 -10.51 5.10
C MET A 72 -29.92 -9.10 4.52
N SER A 73 -29.82 -8.11 5.39
CA SER A 73 -29.56 -6.73 5.04
C SER A 73 -28.48 -6.16 5.96
N PHE A 74 -27.68 -5.25 5.44
CA PHE A 74 -26.74 -4.51 6.27
C PHE A 74 -26.77 -3.03 5.94
N GLU A 75 -26.47 -2.22 6.94
CA GLU A 75 -26.38 -0.77 6.78
C GLU A 75 -25.23 -0.20 7.60
N PHE A 76 -24.73 0.93 7.14
CA PHE A 76 -23.83 1.80 7.88
C PHE A 76 -24.68 2.75 8.74
N THR A 77 -24.56 2.64 10.06
CA THR A 77 -25.43 3.36 11.01
C THR A 77 -24.79 4.61 11.58
N GLY A 78 -23.45 4.67 11.64
CA GLY A 78 -22.79 5.83 12.23
C GLY A 78 -21.28 5.83 12.15
N LEU A 79 -20.70 7.01 12.39
CA LEU A 79 -19.27 7.26 12.44
C LEU A 79 -18.91 7.98 13.74
N THR A 80 -17.99 7.42 14.50
CA THR A 80 -17.56 8.00 15.78
C THR A 80 -16.05 8.16 15.80
N TYR A 81 -15.55 9.32 16.23
CA TYR A 81 -14.12 9.56 16.42
C TYR A 81 -13.59 8.68 17.56
N ASP A 82 -12.39 8.09 17.38
CA ASP A 82 -11.74 7.28 18.41
C ASP A 82 -10.55 8.02 19.04
N PRO A 83 -10.72 8.64 20.21
CA PRO A 83 -9.65 9.39 20.84
C PRO A 83 -8.51 8.51 21.40
N ALA A 84 -8.76 7.22 21.64
CA ALA A 84 -7.76 6.30 22.18
C ALA A 84 -6.65 5.98 21.17
N ARG A 85 -6.98 6.01 19.85
CA ARG A 85 -6.04 5.77 18.77
C ARG A 85 -5.49 7.06 18.14
N LYS A 86 -5.71 8.22 18.76
CA LYS A 86 -5.26 9.52 18.27
C LYS A 86 -3.75 9.57 18.12
N VAL A 87 -3.28 10.02 16.95
CA VAL A 87 -1.88 10.34 16.67
C VAL A 87 -1.71 11.87 16.66
N SER A 88 -0.49 12.37 16.79
CA SER A 88 -0.20 13.81 16.73
C SER A 88 -0.67 14.41 15.41
N THR A 89 -1.36 15.55 15.48
CA THR A 89 -1.91 16.27 14.31
C THR A 89 -0.83 16.89 13.40
N THR A 90 0.37 17.08 13.94
CA THR A 90 1.51 17.67 13.21
C THR A 90 2.40 16.62 12.56
N GLN A 91 2.20 15.34 12.89
CA GLN A 91 3.02 14.26 12.36
C GLN A 91 2.61 13.94 10.92
N THR A 92 3.59 13.86 10.07
CA THR A 92 3.45 13.46 8.66
C THR A 92 4.26 12.20 8.40
N PHE A 93 3.84 11.43 7.42
CA PHE A 93 4.65 10.34 6.89
C PHE A 93 4.89 10.56 5.40
N THR A 94 6.02 10.08 4.94
CA THR A 94 6.46 10.21 3.55
C THR A 94 6.51 8.82 2.94
N VAL A 95 5.94 8.66 1.76
CA VAL A 95 5.91 7.41 1.01
C VAL A 95 6.50 7.65 -0.37
N LYS A 96 7.27 6.72 -0.90
CA LYS A 96 7.74 6.72 -2.28
C LYS A 96 6.53 6.69 -3.22
N ASP A 97 6.53 7.50 -4.29
CA ASP A 97 5.45 7.45 -5.27
C ASP A 97 5.45 6.09 -5.99
N PRO A 98 4.34 5.34 -5.93
CA PRO A 98 4.29 4.05 -6.60
C PRO A 98 4.35 4.13 -8.13
N ASN A 99 4.13 5.32 -8.70
CA ASN A 99 4.16 5.54 -10.14
C ASN A 99 5.50 6.11 -10.63
N ASP A 100 6.22 6.84 -9.75
CA ASP A 100 7.55 7.38 -10.02
C ASP A 100 8.46 7.14 -8.83
N GLY A 101 9.39 6.20 -9.00
CA GLY A 101 10.33 5.80 -7.95
C GLY A 101 11.28 6.90 -7.48
N THR A 102 11.35 8.02 -8.17
CA THR A 102 12.22 9.15 -7.85
C THR A 102 11.53 10.23 -7.03
N GLU A 103 10.22 10.13 -6.85
CA GLU A 103 9.40 11.13 -6.16
C GLU A 103 8.81 10.57 -4.85
N THR A 104 8.57 11.46 -3.91
CA THR A 104 7.95 11.13 -2.63
C THR A 104 6.67 11.93 -2.43
N LYS A 105 5.65 11.27 -1.86
CA LYS A 105 4.40 11.89 -1.46
C LYS A 105 4.35 12.00 0.06
N LYS A 106 3.92 13.15 0.55
CA LYS A 106 3.73 13.43 1.96
C LYS A 106 2.24 13.41 2.31
N SER A 107 1.88 12.78 3.42
CA SER A 107 0.53 12.85 3.95
C SER A 107 0.57 13.06 5.46
N TYR A 108 -0.44 13.72 6.00
CA TYR A 108 -0.62 13.77 7.45
C TYR A 108 -1.06 12.41 7.97
N MET A 109 -0.70 12.12 9.22
CA MET A 109 -1.14 10.89 9.88
C MET A 109 -2.67 10.78 9.85
N PRO A 110 -3.20 9.57 9.58
CA PRO A 110 -4.64 9.39 9.45
C PRO A 110 -5.36 9.56 10.78
N VAL A 111 -6.60 10.02 10.67
CA VAL A 111 -7.50 10.22 11.81
C VAL A 111 -8.28 8.94 12.08
N PRO A 112 -8.25 8.39 13.31
CA PRO A 112 -8.96 7.16 13.64
C PRO A 112 -10.46 7.42 13.82
N TYR A 113 -11.27 6.59 13.17
CA TYR A 113 -12.72 6.57 13.31
C TYR A 113 -13.23 5.15 13.47
N ASN A 114 -14.31 5.02 14.22
CA ASN A 114 -15.08 3.79 14.37
C ASN A 114 -16.32 3.90 13.48
N MET A 115 -16.45 2.99 12.52
CA MET A 115 -17.63 2.85 11.67
C MET A 115 -18.56 1.82 12.27
N GLN A 116 -19.81 2.22 12.52
CA GLN A 116 -20.82 1.33 13.07
C GLN A 116 -21.65 0.71 11.95
N PHE A 117 -21.82 -0.60 12.02
CA PHE A 117 -22.62 -1.38 11.08
C PHE A 117 -23.68 -2.20 11.80
N GLU A 118 -24.81 -2.34 11.16
CA GLU A 118 -25.87 -3.24 11.58
C GLU A 118 -26.15 -4.26 10.48
N LEU A 119 -26.07 -5.54 10.81
CA LEU A 119 -26.46 -6.67 9.94
C LEU A 119 -27.72 -7.28 10.49
N SER A 120 -28.76 -7.31 9.70
CA SER A 120 -30.06 -7.90 10.04
C SER A 120 -30.30 -9.16 9.23
N VAL A 121 -30.61 -10.23 9.93
CA VAL A 121 -30.97 -11.54 9.38
C VAL A 121 -32.47 -11.75 9.59
N MET A 122 -33.20 -11.91 8.51
CA MET A 122 -34.64 -12.08 8.49
C MET A 122 -34.97 -13.51 8.02
N THR A 123 -35.65 -14.28 8.86
CA THR A 123 -36.05 -15.66 8.55
C THR A 123 -37.48 -15.92 8.95
N LYS A 124 -38.05 -16.99 8.41
CA LYS A 124 -39.39 -17.49 8.82
C LYS A 124 -39.28 -18.62 9.85
N LEU A 125 -38.25 -19.45 9.71
CA LEU A 125 -37.97 -20.58 10.57
C LEU A 125 -36.82 -20.28 11.51
N ASN A 126 -36.89 -20.74 12.75
CA ASN A 126 -35.85 -20.56 13.72
C ASN A 126 -34.59 -21.37 13.37
N ASP A 127 -34.75 -22.53 12.77
CA ASP A 127 -33.64 -23.37 12.33
C ASP A 127 -32.80 -22.69 11.27
N ASP A 128 -33.41 -22.04 10.27
CA ASP A 128 -32.73 -21.25 9.26
C ASP A 128 -31.92 -20.11 9.90
N ALA A 129 -32.50 -19.46 10.92
CA ALA A 129 -31.80 -18.37 11.63
C ALA A 129 -30.58 -18.89 12.37
N LEU A 130 -30.69 -19.99 13.09
CA LEU A 130 -29.59 -20.59 13.84
C LEU A 130 -28.45 -21.04 12.92
N GLN A 131 -28.76 -21.66 11.78
CA GLN A 131 -27.76 -22.03 10.78
C GLN A 131 -26.98 -20.81 10.28
N ILE A 132 -27.65 -19.67 10.06
CA ILE A 132 -26.98 -18.44 9.63
C ILE A 132 -26.13 -17.88 10.76
N VAL A 133 -26.64 -17.81 11.98
CA VAL A 133 -25.94 -17.28 13.16
C VAL A 133 -24.68 -18.08 13.44
N GLU A 134 -24.76 -19.41 13.42
CA GLU A 134 -23.61 -20.30 13.63
C GLU A 134 -22.55 -20.19 12.55
N GLN A 135 -22.87 -19.78 11.34
CA GLN A 135 -21.90 -19.51 10.30
C GLN A 135 -21.16 -18.17 10.49
N ILE A 136 -21.74 -17.22 11.24
CA ILE A 136 -21.17 -15.89 11.47
C ILE A 136 -20.27 -15.88 12.71
N LEU A 137 -20.77 -16.38 13.83
CA LEU A 137 -20.16 -16.19 15.15
C LEU A 137 -18.71 -16.67 15.30
N PRO A 138 -18.32 -17.83 14.77
CA PRO A 138 -16.97 -18.38 14.99
C PRO A 138 -15.85 -17.51 14.41
N TYR A 139 -16.16 -16.64 13.44
CA TYR A 139 -15.17 -15.76 12.83
C TYR A 139 -14.83 -14.52 13.68
N PHE A 140 -15.66 -14.20 14.68
CA PHE A 140 -15.51 -13.01 15.52
C PHE A 140 -15.01 -13.39 16.92
N GLN A 141 -13.65 -13.46 17.11
CA GLN A 141 -12.99 -13.77 18.38
C GLN A 141 -11.99 -12.67 18.80
N PRO A 142 -12.40 -11.56 19.36
CA PRO A 142 -13.65 -10.84 19.25
C PRO A 142 -13.75 -10.04 17.93
N ALA A 143 -12.67 -9.99 17.14
CA ALA A 143 -12.58 -9.21 15.92
C ALA A 143 -12.18 -10.05 14.71
N TYR A 144 -12.71 -9.70 13.56
CA TYR A 144 -12.26 -10.16 12.25
C TYR A 144 -11.50 -9.05 11.54
N ASN A 145 -10.31 -9.34 11.00
CA ASN A 145 -9.51 -8.34 10.30
C ASN A 145 -9.80 -8.31 8.81
N LEU A 146 -10.23 -7.14 8.32
CA LEU A 146 -10.42 -6.86 6.91
C LEU A 146 -9.24 -6.12 6.34
N SER A 147 -8.54 -6.70 5.36
CA SER A 147 -7.49 -5.98 4.63
C SER A 147 -8.13 -5.10 3.55
N VAL A 148 -8.07 -3.79 3.73
CA VAL A 148 -8.64 -2.81 2.81
C VAL A 148 -7.56 -1.85 2.33
N GLU A 149 -7.54 -1.60 1.01
CA GLU A 149 -6.71 -0.55 0.44
C GLU A 149 -7.39 0.81 0.66
N LEU A 150 -6.85 1.58 1.61
CA LEU A 150 -7.44 2.84 2.05
C LEU A 150 -7.13 4.01 1.12
N VAL A 151 -5.90 4.09 0.60
CA VAL A 151 -5.47 5.19 -0.28
C VAL A 151 -4.75 4.62 -1.49
N GLU A 152 -5.39 4.70 -2.65
CA GLU A 152 -4.85 4.20 -3.91
C GLU A 152 -3.61 4.98 -4.37
N ALA A 153 -3.60 6.29 -4.15
CA ALA A 153 -2.52 7.19 -4.57
C ALA A 153 -1.14 6.84 -3.97
N ILE A 154 -1.12 6.14 -2.82
CA ILE A 154 0.08 5.70 -2.11
C ILE A 154 0.09 4.18 -1.86
N LYS A 155 -0.89 3.45 -2.44
CA LYS A 155 -1.10 2.00 -2.26
C LYS A 155 -1.12 1.56 -0.78
N GLU A 156 -1.65 2.42 0.10
CA GLU A 156 -1.72 2.13 1.53
C GLU A 156 -2.81 1.10 1.82
N LYS A 157 -2.40 -0.09 2.25
CA LYS A 157 -3.27 -1.16 2.71
C LYS A 157 -3.22 -1.26 4.22
N ARG A 158 -4.38 -1.38 4.86
CA ARG A 158 -4.46 -1.61 6.31
C ARG A 158 -5.48 -2.67 6.65
N ASP A 159 -5.18 -3.37 7.72
CA ASP A 159 -6.12 -4.29 8.34
C ASP A 159 -7.05 -3.51 9.26
N ILE A 160 -8.34 -3.59 8.95
CA ILE A 160 -9.41 -2.96 9.71
C ILE A 160 -10.04 -4.04 10.59
N PRO A 161 -9.84 -4.01 11.91
CA PRO A 161 -10.52 -4.92 12.80
C PRO A 161 -12.01 -4.57 12.88
N VAL A 162 -12.86 -5.54 12.58
CA VAL A 162 -14.32 -5.49 12.72
C VAL A 162 -14.69 -6.28 13.96
N VAL A 163 -15.19 -5.60 14.97
CA VAL A 163 -15.56 -6.18 16.28
C VAL A 163 -17.07 -6.38 16.31
N LEU A 164 -17.51 -7.56 16.69
CA LEU A 164 -18.90 -7.83 17.01
C LEU A 164 -19.20 -7.35 18.44
N GLU A 165 -20.11 -6.39 18.59
CA GLU A 165 -20.43 -5.78 19.89
C GLU A 165 -21.65 -6.43 20.56
N ASN A 166 -22.71 -6.63 19.81
CA ASN A 166 -23.97 -7.13 20.35
C ASN A 166 -24.80 -7.89 19.31
N ILE A 167 -25.61 -8.78 19.78
CA ILE A 167 -26.60 -9.52 19.01
C ILE A 167 -27.93 -9.41 19.74
N THR A 168 -28.97 -8.98 19.04
CA THR A 168 -30.33 -8.94 19.54
C THR A 168 -31.22 -9.82 18.67
N MET A 169 -32.17 -10.52 19.31
CA MET A 169 -33.19 -11.32 18.66
C MET A 169 -34.55 -10.70 18.94
N GLN A 170 -35.33 -10.51 17.91
CA GLN A 170 -36.72 -10.10 17.99
C GLN A 170 -37.57 -11.13 17.28
N ASP A 171 -38.60 -11.64 17.97
CA ASP A 171 -39.61 -12.53 17.43
C ASP A 171 -40.92 -11.75 17.45
N ASP A 172 -41.17 -11.03 16.36
CA ASP A 172 -42.42 -10.26 16.24
C ASP A 172 -43.54 -11.19 15.83
N TYR A 173 -44.31 -11.61 16.82
CA TYR A 173 -45.58 -12.30 16.65
C TYR A 173 -46.71 -11.34 17.00
N GLU A 174 -47.17 -10.59 16.01
CA GLU A 174 -48.32 -9.73 16.13
C GLU A 174 -49.50 -10.30 15.33
N GLY A 175 -50.58 -10.73 16.01
CA GLY A 175 -51.83 -11.04 15.41
C GLY A 175 -52.20 -12.52 15.27
N ASP A 176 -53.20 -12.81 14.46
CA ASP A 176 -53.88 -14.09 14.24
C ASP A 176 -52.95 -15.18 13.68
N PHE A 177 -53.26 -16.47 13.85
CA PHE A 177 -52.51 -17.63 13.35
C PHE A 177 -52.22 -17.62 11.84
N THR A 178 -52.77 -16.68 11.11
CA THR A 178 -52.55 -16.44 9.68
C THR A 178 -51.50 -15.38 9.38
N SER A 179 -51.04 -14.61 10.40
CA SER A 179 -50.06 -13.53 10.19
C SER A 179 -48.65 -14.10 10.01
N ARG A 180 -47.90 -13.42 9.16
CA ARG A 180 -46.54 -13.84 8.81
C ARG A 180 -45.59 -13.55 9.98
N ARG A 181 -45.04 -14.60 10.58
CA ARG A 181 -43.99 -14.53 11.58
C ARG A 181 -42.67 -14.22 10.90
N VAL A 182 -41.94 -13.20 11.38
CA VAL A 182 -40.59 -12.89 10.95
C VAL A 182 -39.69 -12.89 12.18
N LEU A 183 -38.67 -13.73 12.15
CA LEU A 183 -37.59 -13.75 13.13
C LEU A 183 -36.52 -12.80 12.65
N LEU A 184 -36.18 -11.84 13.50
CA LEU A 184 -35.18 -10.83 13.20
C LEU A 184 -33.98 -10.95 14.17
N TYR A 185 -32.81 -11.29 13.65
CA TYR A 185 -31.57 -11.20 14.38
C TYR A 185 -30.80 -9.97 13.90
N THR A 186 -30.41 -9.14 14.82
CA THR A 186 -29.65 -7.92 14.55
C THR A 186 -28.28 -8.00 15.21
N PHE A 187 -27.23 -7.93 14.39
CA PHE A 187 -25.83 -7.92 14.81
C PHE A 187 -25.29 -6.51 14.68
N ARG A 188 -24.66 -6.01 15.73
CA ARG A 188 -24.00 -4.72 15.73
C ARG A 188 -22.49 -4.89 15.72
N PHE A 189 -21.85 -4.23 14.75
CA PHE A 189 -20.39 -4.29 14.56
C PHE A 189 -19.79 -2.91 14.59
N THR A 190 -18.55 -2.84 15.07
CA THR A 190 -17.70 -1.66 14.99
C THR A 190 -16.43 -1.99 14.20
N ALA A 191 -16.25 -1.32 13.05
CA ALA A 191 -15.03 -1.40 12.26
C ALA A 191 -14.11 -0.21 12.60
N LYS A 192 -12.89 -0.51 13.05
CA LYS A 192 -11.90 0.49 13.48
C LYS A 192 -11.05 0.97 12.31
N THR A 193 -11.55 1.94 11.57
CA THR A 193 -10.91 2.46 10.35
C THR A 193 -10.07 3.72 10.63
N TYR A 194 -9.39 4.16 9.55
CA TYR A 194 -8.59 5.38 9.53
C TYR A 194 -8.97 6.22 8.32
N LEU A 195 -9.19 7.52 8.52
CA LEU A 195 -9.46 8.47 7.44
C LEU A 195 -8.19 9.25 7.13
N PHE A 196 -7.75 9.18 5.88
CA PHE A 196 -6.60 9.91 5.36
C PHE A 196 -7.02 11.22 4.74
N GLY A 197 -6.23 12.26 4.98
CA GLY A 197 -6.35 13.53 4.29
C GLY A 197 -5.81 13.48 2.84
N PRO A 198 -5.73 14.63 2.16
CA PRO A 198 -5.13 14.71 0.85
C PRO A 198 -3.64 14.37 0.93
N ALA A 199 -3.15 13.61 -0.06
CA ALA A 199 -1.72 13.44 -0.27
C ALA A 199 -1.16 14.68 -0.97
N SER A 200 0.01 15.18 -0.55
CA SER A 200 0.67 16.27 -1.25
C SER A 200 1.05 15.86 -2.68
N THR A 201 1.23 16.85 -3.54
CA THR A 201 1.90 16.64 -4.82
C THR A 201 3.28 16.02 -4.59
N ALA A 202 3.68 15.15 -5.49
CA ALA A 202 4.99 14.51 -5.45
C ALA A 202 6.12 15.54 -5.46
N THR A 203 7.12 15.35 -4.61
CA THR A 203 8.30 16.22 -4.51
C THR A 203 9.57 15.36 -4.52
N LYS A 204 10.63 15.93 -5.09
CA LYS A 204 11.96 15.30 -5.13
C LYS A 204 12.79 15.67 -3.88
N ASP A 205 12.18 15.66 -2.70
CA ASP A 205 12.82 16.02 -1.43
C ASP A 205 13.70 14.88 -0.87
N ILE A 206 14.68 14.45 -1.66
CA ILE A 206 15.65 13.44 -1.23
C ILE A 206 16.97 14.16 -0.95
N VAL A 207 17.56 13.93 0.23
CA VAL A 207 18.89 14.42 0.56
C VAL A 207 19.91 13.62 -0.27
N ARG A 208 20.43 14.25 -1.32
CA ARG A 208 21.40 13.65 -2.23
C ARG A 208 22.84 13.86 -1.81
N LYS A 209 23.11 14.93 -1.04
CA LYS A 209 24.44 15.30 -0.60
C LYS A 209 24.38 15.99 0.75
N ALA A 210 25.20 15.58 1.69
CA ALA A 210 25.44 16.28 2.94
C ALA A 210 26.90 16.82 2.93
N THR A 211 27.06 18.11 3.12
CA THR A 211 28.39 18.75 3.23
C THR A 211 28.52 19.35 4.60
N VAL A 212 29.57 18.97 5.33
CA VAL A 212 29.90 19.50 6.65
C VAL A 212 31.23 20.26 6.53
N SER A 213 31.20 21.57 6.79
CA SER A 213 32.41 22.42 6.77
C SER A 213 32.80 22.77 8.19
N TYR A 214 34.04 22.49 8.55
CA TYR A 214 34.65 22.89 9.81
C TYR A 214 35.46 24.14 9.57
N LEU A 215 35.07 25.25 10.19
CA LEU A 215 35.68 26.57 10.01
C LEU A 215 36.41 26.95 11.28
N THR A 216 37.55 27.66 11.13
CA THR A 216 38.24 28.31 12.26
C THR A 216 37.77 29.76 12.38
N GLY A 217 37.11 30.07 13.51
CA GLY A 217 36.55 31.39 13.79
C GLY A 217 35.05 31.46 13.70
N THR A 218 34.48 32.60 14.07
CA THR A 218 33.01 32.85 14.09
C THR A 218 32.52 33.51 12.81
N ASP A 219 33.41 33.94 11.93
CA ASP A 219 33.08 34.58 10.65
C ASP A 219 33.15 33.54 9.52
N THR A 220 32.01 33.23 8.94
CA THR A 220 31.89 32.25 7.85
C THR A 220 32.35 32.75 6.49
N SER A 221 32.53 34.07 6.33
CA SER A 221 32.94 34.71 5.09
C SER A 221 34.47 34.96 4.97
N ASN A 222 35.22 34.90 6.08
CA ASN A 222 36.66 35.17 6.15
C ASN A 222 37.36 34.16 7.07
N THR A 223 37.35 32.92 6.71
CA THR A 223 38.00 31.86 7.49
C THR A 223 39.44 31.68 7.09
N THR A 224 40.35 31.63 8.05
CA THR A 224 41.78 31.35 7.82
C THR A 224 42.03 29.88 7.49
N ARG A 225 41.14 28.99 7.86
CA ARG A 225 41.22 27.56 7.58
C ARG A 225 39.84 26.94 7.52
N GLU A 226 39.56 26.17 6.47
CA GLU A 226 38.36 25.38 6.29
C GLU A 226 38.73 23.92 5.96
N VAL A 227 38.00 23.00 6.56
CA VAL A 227 38.04 21.57 6.22
C VAL A 227 36.60 21.15 5.94
N SER A 228 36.30 20.74 4.71
CA SER A 228 34.98 20.28 4.30
C SER A 228 34.97 18.79 4.08
N TYR A 229 33.95 18.14 4.60
CA TYR A 229 33.62 16.73 4.32
C TYR A 229 32.29 16.70 3.60
N ALA A 230 32.24 16.04 2.44
CA ALA A 230 31.02 15.77 1.70
C ALA A 230 30.73 14.26 1.73
N ALA A 231 29.55 13.88 2.17
CA ALA A 231 29.06 12.52 2.08
C ALA A 231 27.93 12.49 1.05
N THR A 232 28.11 11.69 0.01
CA THR A 232 27.09 11.40 -1.00
C THR A 232 26.74 9.92 -0.86
N PRO A 233 25.47 9.54 -0.56
CA PRO A 233 25.11 8.15 -0.51
C PRO A 233 25.25 7.53 -1.91
N ARG A 234 25.89 6.37 -1.97
CA ARG A 234 26.14 5.62 -3.20
C ARG A 234 25.69 4.18 -3.01
N ALA A 235 24.99 3.65 -4.00
CA ALA A 235 24.70 2.24 -4.09
C ALA A 235 25.65 1.60 -5.11
N ILE A 236 25.93 0.32 -4.95
CA ILE A 236 26.63 -0.49 -5.96
C ILE A 236 25.66 -0.67 -7.13
N LYS A 237 25.93 0.01 -8.24
CA LYS A 237 25.11 -0.05 -9.46
C LYS A 237 25.65 -1.09 -10.42
N ASN A 238 24.75 -1.83 -11.04
CA ASN A 238 25.07 -2.69 -12.17
C ASN A 238 24.62 -1.98 -13.45
N TYR A 239 25.56 -1.34 -14.13
CA TYR A 239 25.28 -0.57 -15.33
C TYR A 239 24.99 -1.48 -16.52
N THR A 240 23.73 -1.59 -16.91
CA THR A 240 23.25 -2.41 -18.04
C THR A 240 22.77 -1.58 -19.24
N GLY A 241 22.91 -0.25 -19.16
CA GLY A 241 22.48 0.69 -20.21
C GLY A 241 23.39 0.68 -21.45
N THR A 242 23.16 1.65 -22.37
CA THR A 242 24.01 1.82 -23.55
C THR A 242 25.39 2.29 -23.14
N ALA A 243 26.44 1.55 -23.49
CA ALA A 243 27.81 1.92 -23.24
C ALA A 243 28.19 3.26 -23.91
N ALA A 244 28.96 4.08 -23.23
CA ALA A 244 29.49 5.31 -23.80
C ALA A 244 30.57 5.05 -24.84
N THR A 245 31.38 4.03 -24.60
CA THR A 245 32.47 3.53 -25.47
C THR A 245 32.84 2.13 -25.01
N THR A 246 33.84 1.53 -25.68
CA THR A 246 34.36 0.19 -25.32
C THR A 246 35.86 0.22 -25.15
N LEU A 247 36.41 -0.76 -24.41
CA LEU A 247 37.85 -0.94 -24.23
C LEU A 247 38.45 -1.55 -25.51
N THR A 248 39.57 -1.04 -26.00
CA THR A 248 40.19 -1.52 -27.25
C THR A 248 41.08 -2.74 -27.07
N ALA A 249 41.65 -2.95 -25.89
CA ALA A 249 42.58 -4.04 -25.58
C ALA A 249 42.49 -4.45 -24.12
N ASP A 250 42.92 -5.66 -23.79
CA ASP A 250 42.93 -6.18 -22.43
C ASP A 250 43.76 -5.27 -21.50
N ILE A 251 43.26 -5.02 -20.31
CA ILE A 251 44.02 -4.28 -19.28
C ILE A 251 44.15 -5.11 -18.01
N THR A 252 45.34 -5.09 -17.42
CA THR A 252 45.61 -5.76 -16.13
C THR A 252 45.31 -4.78 -14.97
N ILE A 253 45.29 -5.33 -13.74
CA ILE A 253 45.03 -4.54 -12.51
C ILE A 253 45.97 -3.33 -12.31
N SER A 254 47.19 -3.38 -12.85
CA SER A 254 48.21 -2.31 -12.69
C SER A 254 48.18 -1.26 -13.79
N VAL A 255 47.47 -1.48 -14.89
CA VAL A 255 47.40 -0.55 -16.02
C VAL A 255 46.48 0.61 -15.67
N LYS A 256 47.07 1.82 -15.69
CA LYS A 256 46.36 3.08 -15.41
C LYS A 256 46.11 3.95 -16.64
N THR A 257 46.74 3.59 -17.77
CA THR A 257 46.61 4.32 -19.03
C THR A 257 46.34 3.33 -20.16
N PHE A 258 45.20 3.48 -20.82
CA PHE A 258 44.73 2.55 -21.87
C PHE A 258 43.94 3.31 -22.94
N GLU A 259 43.67 2.63 -24.05
CA GLU A 259 42.89 3.17 -25.17
C GLU A 259 41.46 2.68 -25.18
N VAL A 260 40.55 3.58 -25.52
CA VAL A 260 39.12 3.31 -25.71
C VAL A 260 38.74 3.52 -27.16
N ALA A 261 37.65 2.96 -27.62
CA ALA A 261 37.20 3.06 -29.00
C ALA A 261 36.88 4.52 -29.40
N ASP A 262 36.26 5.27 -28.49
CA ASP A 262 35.96 6.69 -28.68
C ASP A 262 36.15 7.46 -27.36
N GLY A 263 37.25 8.22 -27.26
CA GLY A 263 37.54 9.05 -26.10
C GLY A 263 36.75 10.38 -26.06
N SER A 264 36.11 10.78 -27.18
CA SER A 264 35.34 12.03 -27.25
C SER A 264 34.05 11.96 -26.46
N THR A 265 33.56 10.75 -26.22
CA THR A 265 32.34 10.48 -25.42
C THR A 265 32.59 10.68 -23.92
N LEU A 266 33.84 10.65 -23.46
CA LEU A 266 34.22 10.71 -22.06
C LEU A 266 34.64 12.13 -21.65
N THR A 267 34.56 12.43 -20.34
CA THR A 267 34.91 13.74 -19.80
C THR A 267 35.98 13.59 -18.71
N LYS A 268 37.03 14.44 -18.76
CA LYS A 268 38.03 14.48 -17.71
C LYS A 268 37.42 14.92 -16.37
N GLY A 269 37.81 14.27 -15.29
CA GLY A 269 37.32 14.59 -13.94
C GLY A 269 36.00 13.90 -13.59
N THR A 270 35.53 12.97 -14.41
CA THR A 270 34.34 12.14 -14.15
C THR A 270 34.72 10.71 -13.85
N TYR A 271 33.76 9.94 -13.37
CA TYR A 271 33.90 8.52 -13.12
C TYR A 271 33.31 7.68 -14.27
N ILE A 272 33.90 6.53 -14.46
CA ILE A 272 33.45 5.50 -15.40
C ILE A 272 33.37 4.15 -14.68
N ASP A 273 32.48 3.29 -15.12
CA ASP A 273 32.39 1.89 -14.71
C ASP A 273 32.79 0.96 -15.86
N ILE A 274 33.57 -0.07 -15.55
CA ILE A 274 33.91 -1.17 -16.44
C ILE A 274 33.75 -2.46 -15.65
N ASP A 275 32.78 -3.27 -15.99
CA ASP A 275 32.48 -4.55 -15.34
C ASP A 275 32.36 -4.46 -13.80
N GLY A 276 31.79 -3.37 -13.27
CA GLY A 276 31.65 -3.12 -11.85
C GLY A 276 32.87 -2.54 -11.15
N GLU A 277 33.95 -2.20 -11.89
CA GLU A 277 35.05 -1.43 -11.35
C GLU A 277 34.89 0.06 -11.69
N GLU A 278 34.84 0.90 -10.66
CA GLU A 278 34.80 2.35 -10.82
C GLU A 278 36.20 2.93 -10.95
N MET A 279 36.36 3.83 -11.93
CA MET A 279 37.63 4.47 -12.26
C MET A 279 37.43 5.98 -12.43
N PHE A 280 38.33 6.78 -11.86
CA PHE A 280 38.32 8.23 -12.03
C PHE A 280 39.22 8.66 -13.16
N ILE A 281 38.72 9.43 -14.14
CA ILE A 281 39.43 9.89 -15.31
C ILE A 281 40.31 11.10 -14.96
N LYS A 282 41.64 10.93 -14.96
CA LYS A 282 42.60 12.00 -14.73
C LYS A 282 42.90 12.86 -15.96
N SER A 283 43.03 12.22 -17.10
CA SER A 283 43.33 12.91 -18.35
C SER A 283 42.87 12.10 -19.55
N ILE A 284 42.52 12.79 -20.62
CA ILE A 284 42.13 12.25 -21.91
C ILE A 284 42.99 12.91 -22.98
N THR A 285 43.57 12.11 -23.88
CA THR A 285 44.36 12.58 -25.03
C THR A 285 43.97 11.75 -26.25
N GLY A 286 43.06 12.28 -27.08
CA GLY A 286 42.43 11.48 -28.13
C GLY A 286 41.64 10.31 -27.53
N ASN A 287 41.95 9.09 -27.97
CA ASN A 287 41.32 7.87 -27.46
C ASN A 287 42.08 7.26 -26.26
N LYS A 288 43.13 7.88 -25.81
CA LYS A 288 43.93 7.41 -24.70
C LYS A 288 43.49 8.07 -23.41
N ILE A 289 43.10 7.31 -22.41
CA ILE A 289 42.65 7.78 -21.10
C ILE A 289 43.63 7.33 -20.01
N THR A 290 43.81 8.18 -19.01
CA THR A 290 44.56 7.86 -17.79
C THR A 290 43.62 7.95 -16.60
N VAL A 291 43.57 6.91 -15.80
CA VAL A 291 42.58 6.75 -14.71
C VAL A 291 43.23 6.42 -13.37
N ASN A 292 42.52 6.73 -12.29
CA ASN A 292 42.71 6.08 -11.00
C ASN A 292 41.77 4.87 -10.96
N ARG A 293 42.35 3.72 -10.65
CA ARG A 293 41.63 2.43 -10.56
C ARG A 293 41.04 2.22 -9.15
N GLY A 294 40.00 1.35 -9.07
CA GLY A 294 39.45 0.91 -7.80
C GLY A 294 38.95 2.07 -6.93
N GLN A 295 38.11 2.93 -7.49
CA GLN A 295 37.54 4.06 -6.76
C GLN A 295 36.22 3.63 -6.06
N ASP A 296 35.83 4.39 -5.07
CA ASP A 296 34.55 4.32 -4.37
C ASP A 296 34.19 2.92 -3.83
N GLY A 297 35.18 2.19 -3.33
CA GLY A 297 35.02 0.88 -2.73
C GLY A 297 35.10 -0.27 -3.72
N SER A 298 35.18 -0.01 -5.02
CA SER A 298 35.42 -1.05 -6.02
C SER A 298 36.89 -1.54 -5.97
N THR A 299 37.13 -2.75 -6.46
CA THR A 299 38.48 -3.33 -6.49
C THR A 299 38.99 -3.37 -7.92
N ALA A 300 40.25 -2.95 -8.13
CA ALA A 300 40.88 -3.02 -9.45
C ALA A 300 40.96 -4.48 -9.93
N THR A 301 40.38 -4.75 -11.11
CA THR A 301 40.32 -6.09 -11.73
C THR A 301 40.90 -6.06 -13.14
N THR A 302 41.01 -7.22 -13.79
CA THR A 302 41.39 -7.32 -15.20
C THR A 302 40.15 -7.19 -16.07
N HIS A 303 40.23 -6.42 -17.16
CA HIS A 303 39.15 -6.28 -18.14
C HIS A 303 39.64 -6.69 -19.51
N LEU A 304 38.76 -7.34 -20.27
CA LEU A 304 39.04 -7.78 -21.63
C LEU A 304 38.77 -6.65 -22.64
N GLY A 305 39.51 -6.69 -23.76
CA GLY A 305 39.17 -5.81 -24.89
C GLY A 305 37.75 -6.04 -25.38
N GLY A 306 37.05 -4.97 -25.65
CA GLY A 306 35.63 -4.99 -25.98
C GLY A 306 34.68 -4.81 -24.79
N ALA A 307 35.18 -4.77 -23.55
CA ALA A 307 34.37 -4.49 -22.38
C ALA A 307 33.68 -3.10 -22.51
N ASP A 308 32.42 -3.04 -22.10
CA ASP A 308 31.62 -1.83 -22.13
C ASP A 308 32.07 -0.84 -21.06
N ILE A 309 32.13 0.43 -21.44
CA ILE A 309 32.49 1.53 -20.55
C ILE A 309 31.27 2.43 -20.37
N HIS A 310 30.76 2.50 -19.16
CA HIS A 310 29.62 3.32 -18.78
C HIS A 310 30.10 4.60 -18.08
N LYS A 311 29.43 5.72 -18.33
CA LYS A 311 29.65 6.95 -17.57
C LYS A 311 28.88 6.88 -16.27
N ILE A 312 29.51 7.36 -15.22
CA ILE A 312 28.85 7.62 -13.96
C ILE A 312 28.66 9.13 -13.85
N ASP A 313 27.43 9.58 -13.87
CA ASP A 313 27.11 11.00 -13.73
C ASP A 313 26.55 11.31 -12.34
N ALA A 314 26.29 12.60 -12.08
CA ALA A 314 25.79 13.04 -10.78
C ALA A 314 24.37 12.52 -10.47
N ALA A 315 23.64 12.06 -11.47
CA ALA A 315 22.34 11.44 -11.28
C ALA A 315 22.48 9.99 -10.78
N ASP A 316 23.45 9.26 -11.32
CA ASP A 316 23.76 7.89 -10.88
C ASP A 316 24.25 7.85 -9.42
N ASP A 317 25.03 8.85 -9.01
CA ASP A 317 25.57 8.97 -7.65
C ASP A 317 24.51 9.22 -6.57
N ALA A 318 23.33 9.69 -6.95
CA ALA A 318 22.33 10.21 -6.01
C ALA A 318 21.03 9.40 -5.97
N LEU A 319 20.82 8.48 -6.90
CA LEU A 319 19.58 7.71 -6.99
C LEU A 319 19.69 6.42 -6.20
N ILE A 320 18.89 6.34 -5.13
CA ILE A 320 18.62 5.09 -4.43
C ILE A 320 17.38 4.48 -5.06
N GLU A 321 17.54 3.31 -5.66
CA GLU A 321 16.46 2.59 -6.33
C GLU A 321 16.13 1.28 -5.62
N VAL A 322 14.97 0.72 -5.93
CA VAL A 322 14.60 -0.59 -5.40
C VAL A 322 15.50 -1.66 -6.04
N GLY A 323 16.23 -2.37 -5.21
CA GLY A 323 17.19 -3.40 -5.64
C GLY A 323 18.65 -2.94 -5.66
N ASP A 324 18.93 -1.70 -5.29
CA ASP A 324 20.30 -1.22 -5.12
C ASP A 324 21.01 -2.02 -4.01
N ASP A 325 22.25 -2.43 -4.30
CA ASP A 325 23.13 -3.09 -3.35
C ASP A 325 23.95 -2.08 -2.55
N PHE A 326 23.81 -2.11 -1.23
CA PHE A 326 24.57 -1.28 -0.29
C PHE A 326 25.67 -2.08 0.44
N GLY A 327 26.00 -3.27 -0.03
CA GLY A 327 26.98 -4.15 0.60
C GLY A 327 26.50 -4.84 1.86
N PHE A 328 25.19 -4.79 2.16
CA PHE A 328 24.58 -5.57 3.21
C PHE A 328 23.92 -6.83 2.63
N SER A 329 24.14 -7.98 3.25
CA SER A 329 23.49 -9.23 2.87
C SER A 329 22.01 -9.22 3.27
N GLY A 330 21.19 -8.60 2.45
CA GLY A 330 19.75 -8.47 2.63
C GLY A 330 19.27 -7.27 1.84
N GLY A 331 18.66 -7.49 0.68
CA GLY A 331 18.05 -6.43 -0.11
C GLY A 331 16.92 -5.74 0.69
N PHE A 332 16.76 -4.46 0.48
CA PHE A 332 15.65 -3.66 1.00
C PHE A 332 14.38 -3.90 0.19
#